data_49989cba650989645e94cc055ac8e086
#
_entry.id   49989cba650989645e94cc055ac8e086
#
_cell.length_a   1.000
_cell.length_b   1.000
_cell.length_c   1.000
_cell.angle_alpha   90.00
_cell.angle_beta   90.00
_cell.angle_gamma   90.00
#
_symmetry.space_group_name_H-M   'P 1'
#
loop_
_entity.id
_entity.type
_entity.pdbx_description
1 polymer ?
#
loop_
_entity_poly.entity_id
_entity_poly.type
_entity_poly.pdbx_seq_one_letter_code
_entity_poly.pdbx_strand_id
1 'polypeptide(L)'
;ADLNEYDVLVFEDGAIPATTGGGRGGGPDPETIPEEFRGRIGQMTIDQTVPRILDYVRGGGAAVTIGTSTSLAMHAGLPISNHLVENGEPLTREKYFTPGSVLDMKVEHVSPLTHGFGERANVLFSHSPTFRLSASADPQRIRTVGWYNTEDPLRSGWAWGEQYLVGGVGAIEADY
;
A
#
# COMPACT_ATOMS: atom_id res chain seq x y z
N ALA A 1 22.00 -3.60 -6.91
CA ALA A 1 21.63 -2.66 -7.98
C ALA A 1 21.78 -1.24 -7.44
N ASP A 2 22.22 -0.33 -8.29
CA ASP A 2 22.17 1.10 -8.01
C ASP A 2 20.75 1.58 -8.32
N LEU A 3 20.05 2.07 -7.32
CA LEU A 3 18.67 2.54 -7.48
C LEU A 3 18.58 3.87 -8.23
N ASN A 4 19.68 4.63 -8.27
CA ASN A 4 19.72 5.93 -8.97
C ASN A 4 19.72 5.81 -10.50
N GLU A 5 19.79 4.59 -11.04
CA GLU A 5 19.60 4.33 -12.47
C GLU A 5 18.11 4.39 -12.89
N TYR A 6 17.18 4.49 -11.93
CA TYR A 6 15.74 4.47 -12.16
C TYR A 6 15.09 5.75 -11.68
N ASP A 7 14.14 6.26 -12.43
CA ASP A 7 13.34 7.44 -12.05
C ASP A 7 12.22 7.08 -11.06
N VAL A 8 11.65 5.88 -11.21
CA VAL A 8 10.53 5.39 -10.40
C VAL A 8 10.73 3.93 -10.05
N LEU A 9 10.54 3.58 -8.79
CA LEU A 9 10.47 2.21 -8.30
C LEU A 9 9.01 1.83 -8.05
N VAL A 10 8.56 0.71 -8.61
CA VAL A 10 7.21 0.19 -8.40
C VAL A 10 7.28 -1.11 -7.61
N PHE A 11 6.59 -1.17 -6.48
CA PHE A 11 6.51 -2.33 -5.60
C PHE A 11 5.11 -2.91 -5.64
N GLU A 12 5.00 -4.15 -6.16
CA GLU A 12 3.76 -4.91 -6.16
C GLU A 12 3.33 -5.33 -4.75
N ASP A 13 2.11 -5.86 -4.64
CA ASP A 13 1.59 -6.37 -3.37
C ASP A 13 2.51 -7.44 -2.77
N GLY A 14 2.87 -7.27 -1.50
CA GLY A 14 3.72 -8.20 -0.75
C GLY A 14 5.22 -8.08 -1.00
N ALA A 15 5.69 -7.15 -1.83
CA ALA A 15 7.12 -6.97 -2.08
C ALA A 15 7.85 -6.39 -0.85
N ILE A 16 7.25 -5.44 -0.14
CA ILE A 16 7.84 -4.84 1.07
C ILE A 16 7.21 -5.46 2.31
N PRO A 17 8.00 -6.11 3.20
CA PRO A 17 7.48 -6.71 4.41
C PRO A 17 7.04 -5.63 5.43
N ALA A 18 5.91 -5.85 6.10
CA ALA A 18 5.41 -4.96 7.15
C ALA A 18 6.14 -5.15 8.49
N THR A 19 6.59 -6.36 8.79
CA THR A 19 7.28 -6.72 10.03
C THR A 19 8.51 -7.58 9.74
N THR A 20 9.48 -7.56 10.64
CA THR A 20 10.68 -8.41 10.56
C THR A 20 10.24 -9.89 10.57
N GLY A 21 10.63 -10.64 9.54
CA GLY A 21 10.21 -12.04 9.34
C GLY A 21 8.83 -12.22 8.71
N GLY A 22 8.11 -11.14 8.41
CA GLY A 22 6.72 -11.12 7.91
C GLY A 22 6.56 -10.85 6.41
N GLY A 23 7.49 -11.26 5.58
CA GLY A 23 7.25 -11.34 4.13
C GLY A 23 6.39 -12.56 3.79
N ARG A 24 5.66 -12.55 2.66
CA ARG A 24 5.03 -13.75 2.11
C ARG A 24 6.11 -14.81 1.92
N GLY A 25 6.21 -15.73 2.87
CA GLY A 25 7.08 -16.90 2.90
C GLY A 25 8.50 -16.66 2.36
N GLY A 26 9.49 -17.23 3.00
CA GLY A 26 10.82 -17.23 2.41
C GLY A 26 10.74 -17.54 0.91
N GLY A 27 11.57 -16.89 0.11
CA GLY A 27 11.62 -17.15 -1.32
C GLY A 27 11.65 -18.66 -1.61
N PRO A 28 11.51 -19.08 -2.84
CA PRO A 28 11.51 -20.49 -3.19
C PRO A 28 12.77 -21.15 -2.61
N ASP A 29 12.62 -22.39 -2.12
CA ASP A 29 13.73 -23.14 -1.56
C ASP A 29 14.90 -23.14 -2.56
N PRO A 30 16.08 -22.63 -2.19
CA PRO A 30 17.24 -22.58 -3.07
C PRO A 30 17.58 -23.93 -3.71
N GLU A 31 17.27 -25.06 -3.04
CA GLU A 31 17.52 -26.40 -3.57
C GLU A 31 16.59 -26.77 -4.73
N THR A 32 15.39 -26.16 -4.79
CA THR A 32 14.44 -26.38 -5.89
C THR A 32 14.72 -25.53 -7.12
N ILE A 33 15.67 -24.57 -7.02
CA ILE A 33 16.01 -23.66 -8.11
C ILE A 33 17.27 -24.16 -8.83
N PRO A 34 17.28 -24.17 -10.18
CA PRO A 34 18.48 -24.47 -10.94
C PRO A 34 19.68 -23.62 -10.48
N GLU A 35 20.85 -24.22 -10.39
CA GLU A 35 22.05 -23.61 -9.81
C GLU A 35 22.40 -22.25 -10.44
N GLU A 36 22.20 -22.12 -11.76
CA GLU A 36 22.45 -20.90 -12.53
C GLU A 36 21.57 -19.68 -12.11
N PHE A 37 20.43 -19.93 -11.43
CA PHE A 37 19.53 -18.88 -10.96
C PHE A 37 19.60 -18.62 -9.45
N ARG A 38 20.29 -19.49 -8.67
CA ARG A 38 20.36 -19.35 -7.20
C ARG A 38 20.98 -18.02 -6.77
N GLY A 39 21.98 -17.53 -7.51
CA GLY A 39 22.58 -16.22 -7.24
C GLY A 39 21.69 -15.01 -7.50
N ARG A 40 20.50 -15.20 -8.09
CA ARG A 40 19.50 -14.15 -8.34
C ARG A 40 18.38 -14.13 -7.31
N ILE A 41 18.38 -15.08 -6.38
CA ILE A 41 17.40 -15.12 -5.29
C ILE A 41 17.73 -13.97 -4.35
N GLY A 42 16.79 -13.07 -4.18
CA GLY A 42 16.87 -11.95 -3.24
C GLY A 42 15.59 -11.82 -2.46
N GLN A 43 15.69 -11.29 -1.27
CA GLN A 43 14.53 -10.90 -0.45
C GLN A 43 14.67 -9.45 -0.06
N MET A 44 13.56 -8.73 -0.07
CA MET A 44 13.52 -7.42 0.55
C MET A 44 13.44 -7.59 2.07
N THR A 45 14.31 -6.89 2.76
CA THR A 45 14.39 -6.93 4.22
C THR A 45 14.18 -5.53 4.78
N ILE A 46 13.60 -5.46 5.98
CA ILE A 46 13.40 -4.18 6.68
C ILE A 46 14.75 -3.55 7.03
N ASP A 47 15.73 -4.37 7.44
CA ASP A 47 16.98 -3.87 7.97
C ASP A 47 17.96 -3.38 6.89
N GLN A 48 17.89 -3.93 5.67
CA GLN A 48 18.86 -3.63 4.62
C GLN A 48 18.24 -2.98 3.38
N THR A 49 17.07 -3.48 2.94
CA THR A 49 16.49 -3.03 1.67
C THR A 49 15.64 -1.78 1.86
N VAL A 50 14.80 -1.76 2.90
CA VAL A 50 13.91 -0.61 3.17
C VAL A 50 14.69 0.69 3.38
N PRO A 51 15.77 0.76 4.18
CA PRO A 51 16.55 1.99 4.33
C PRO A 51 17.10 2.52 3.00
N ARG A 52 17.56 1.63 2.11
CA ARG A 52 18.08 2.02 0.79
C ARG A 52 17.01 2.59 -0.12
N ILE A 53 15.78 2.05 -0.05
CA ILE A 53 14.62 2.58 -0.78
C ILE A 53 14.27 3.98 -0.24
N LEU A 54 14.25 4.13 1.08
CA LEU A 54 13.96 5.44 1.70
C LEU A 54 15.04 6.49 1.40
N ASP A 55 16.30 6.09 1.36
CA ASP A 55 17.40 6.99 0.97
C ASP A 55 17.30 7.39 -0.50
N TYR A 56 16.91 6.46 -1.39
CA TYR A 56 16.62 6.76 -2.79
C TYR A 56 15.50 7.80 -2.92
N VAL A 57 14.38 7.63 -2.16
CA VAL A 57 13.26 8.59 -2.20
C VAL A 57 13.70 9.95 -1.65
N ARG A 58 14.46 10.01 -0.53
CA ARG A 58 15.03 11.26 0.00
C ARG A 58 15.96 11.95 -0.98
N GLY A 59 16.63 11.19 -1.82
CA GLY A 59 17.48 11.68 -2.89
C GLY A 59 16.73 12.26 -4.09
N GLY A 60 15.39 12.25 -4.08
CA GLY A 60 14.52 12.77 -5.13
C GLY A 60 13.94 11.70 -6.07
N GLY A 61 14.18 10.41 -5.80
CA GLY A 61 13.54 9.32 -6.52
C GLY A 61 12.06 9.15 -6.12
N ALA A 62 11.27 8.50 -6.96
CA ALA A 62 9.87 8.21 -6.69
C ALA A 62 9.63 6.72 -6.42
N ALA A 63 8.76 6.41 -5.47
CA ALA A 63 8.33 5.05 -5.17
C ALA A 63 6.81 4.92 -5.25
N VAL A 64 6.33 3.93 -5.99
CA VAL A 64 4.91 3.54 -6.04
C VAL A 64 4.77 2.20 -5.34
N THR A 65 3.92 2.13 -4.33
CA THR A 65 3.67 0.92 -3.55
C THR A 65 2.21 0.49 -3.67
N ILE A 66 1.98 -0.81 -3.85
CA ILE A 66 0.66 -1.38 -4.10
C ILE A 66 0.36 -2.41 -3.02
N GLY A 67 -0.90 -2.44 -2.56
CA GLY A 67 -1.37 -3.41 -1.58
C GLY A 67 -0.58 -3.34 -0.28
N THR A 68 -0.12 -4.47 0.24
CA THR A 68 0.62 -4.56 1.50
C THR A 68 2.01 -3.92 1.44
N SER A 69 2.58 -3.70 0.24
CA SER A 69 3.84 -2.96 0.08
C SER A 69 3.74 -1.48 0.49
N THR A 70 2.52 -0.95 0.67
CA THR A 70 2.27 0.36 1.29
C THR A 70 2.79 0.45 2.74
N SER A 71 3.21 -0.68 3.34
CA SER A 71 3.98 -0.70 4.58
C SER A 71 5.24 0.18 4.54
N LEU A 72 5.78 0.48 3.34
CA LEU A 72 6.87 1.45 3.17
C LEU A 72 6.53 2.80 3.81
N ALA A 73 5.30 3.25 3.72
CA ALA A 73 4.86 4.50 4.32
C ALA A 73 4.96 4.48 5.87
N MET A 74 4.69 3.32 6.49
CA MET A 74 4.87 3.14 7.93
C MET A 74 6.36 3.09 8.31
N HIS A 75 7.19 2.40 7.51
CA HIS A 75 8.65 2.40 7.70
C HIS A 75 9.26 3.79 7.54
N ALA A 76 8.69 4.62 6.68
CA ALA A 76 9.04 6.03 6.52
C ALA A 76 8.60 6.92 7.71
N GLY A 77 7.79 6.39 8.62
CA GLY A 77 7.25 7.15 9.75
C GLY A 77 6.19 8.16 9.33
N LEU A 78 5.51 7.94 8.20
CA LEU A 78 4.41 8.81 7.80
C LEU A 78 3.26 8.73 8.82
N PRO A 79 2.57 9.85 9.10
CA PRO A 79 1.50 9.92 10.11
C PRO A 79 0.20 9.29 9.58
N ILE A 80 0.26 8.00 9.30
CA ILE A 80 -0.85 7.16 8.86
C ILE A 80 -1.02 5.98 9.79
N SER A 81 -2.24 5.45 9.86
CA SER A 81 -2.56 4.24 10.63
C SER A 81 -3.60 3.40 9.88
N ASN A 82 -3.81 2.16 10.34
CA ASN A 82 -4.88 1.33 9.82
C ASN A 82 -6.24 1.97 10.13
N HIS A 83 -7.10 2.10 9.10
CA HIS A 83 -8.46 2.61 9.26
C HIS A 83 -9.42 1.53 9.80
N LEU A 84 -9.20 0.27 9.43
CA LEU A 84 -10.07 -0.86 9.74
C LEU A 84 -9.79 -1.40 11.15
N VAL A 85 -10.05 -0.55 12.15
CA VAL A 85 -9.83 -0.85 13.56
C VAL A 85 -11.05 -0.46 14.41
N GLU A 86 -11.27 -1.22 15.47
CA GLU A 86 -12.25 -0.93 16.50
C GLU A 86 -11.61 -1.11 17.85
N ASN A 87 -11.77 -0.15 18.75
CA ASN A 87 -11.13 -0.15 20.09
C ASN A 87 -9.60 -0.33 20.05
N GLY A 88 -8.94 0.10 18.98
CA GLY A 88 -7.49 -0.01 18.79
C GLY A 88 -7.01 -1.32 18.18
N GLU A 89 -7.90 -2.30 17.99
CA GLU A 89 -7.58 -3.60 17.39
C GLU A 89 -8.12 -3.70 15.96
N PRO A 90 -7.44 -4.42 15.05
CA PRO A 90 -7.94 -4.67 13.71
C PRO A 90 -9.33 -5.34 13.73
N LEU A 91 -10.19 -4.98 12.79
CA LEU A 91 -11.50 -5.61 12.64
C LEU A 91 -11.34 -7.12 12.38
N THR A 92 -12.17 -7.89 13.06
CA THR A 92 -12.20 -9.35 12.84
C THR A 92 -12.87 -9.71 11.52
N ARG A 93 -12.64 -10.92 11.01
CA ARG A 93 -13.23 -11.41 9.75
C ARG A 93 -14.76 -11.46 9.78
N GLU A 94 -15.35 -11.60 10.96
CA GLU A 94 -16.81 -11.58 11.14
C GLU A 94 -17.39 -10.18 10.96
N LYS A 95 -16.58 -9.13 11.13
CA LYS A 95 -17.00 -7.74 10.95
C LYS A 95 -16.65 -7.19 9.57
N TYR A 96 -15.46 -7.54 9.07
CA TYR A 96 -14.97 -7.03 7.79
C TYR A 96 -14.15 -8.10 7.06
N PHE A 97 -14.54 -8.39 5.81
CA PHE A 97 -13.80 -9.29 4.95
C PHE A 97 -14.06 -9.01 3.47
N THR A 98 -13.02 -8.65 2.74
CA THR A 98 -13.06 -8.39 1.29
C THR A 98 -11.90 -9.12 0.63
N PRO A 99 -12.13 -10.39 0.18
CA PRO A 99 -11.06 -11.28 -0.28
C PRO A 99 -10.52 -10.97 -1.67
N GLY A 100 -11.30 -10.28 -2.50
CA GLY A 100 -10.95 -9.90 -3.86
C GLY A 100 -12.18 -9.39 -4.56
N SER A 101 -12.27 -8.07 -4.75
CA SER A 101 -13.46 -7.41 -5.26
C SER A 101 -13.07 -6.14 -6.00
N VAL A 102 -13.99 -5.63 -6.80
CA VAL A 102 -13.87 -4.30 -7.39
C VAL A 102 -14.72 -3.35 -6.57
N LEU A 103 -14.07 -2.36 -6.01
CA LEU A 103 -14.71 -1.33 -5.20
C LEU A 103 -14.65 0.02 -5.90
N ASP A 104 -15.65 0.84 -5.64
CA ASP A 104 -15.77 2.20 -6.10
C ASP A 104 -15.11 3.15 -5.09
N MET A 105 -14.13 3.89 -5.51
CA MET A 105 -13.37 4.83 -4.69
C MET A 105 -13.53 6.24 -5.25
N LYS A 106 -13.81 7.21 -4.40
CA LYS A 106 -13.76 8.63 -4.78
C LYS A 106 -12.30 9.04 -5.00
N VAL A 107 -12.07 9.87 -6.02
CA VAL A 107 -10.73 10.30 -6.43
C VAL A 107 -10.64 11.82 -6.36
N GLU A 108 -9.54 12.33 -5.83
CA GLU A 108 -9.19 13.74 -5.88
C GLU A 108 -8.75 14.10 -7.31
N HIS A 109 -9.43 15.02 -7.96
CA HIS A 109 -9.20 15.35 -9.38
C HIS A 109 -8.33 16.58 -9.62
N VAL A 110 -7.84 17.20 -8.56
CA VAL A 110 -6.90 18.33 -8.66
C VAL A 110 -5.45 17.86 -8.71
N SER A 111 -5.17 16.62 -8.24
CA SER A 111 -3.83 16.05 -8.27
C SER A 111 -3.40 15.68 -9.69
N PRO A 112 -2.14 15.96 -10.10
CA PRO A 112 -1.59 15.43 -11.36
C PRO A 112 -1.65 13.91 -11.47
N LEU A 113 -1.59 13.18 -10.35
CA LEU A 113 -1.64 11.72 -10.31
C LEU A 113 -3.00 11.16 -10.74
N THR A 114 -4.04 11.99 -10.69
CA THR A 114 -5.40 11.59 -11.04
C THR A 114 -5.84 12.13 -12.38
N HIS A 115 -4.91 12.69 -13.16
CA HIS A 115 -5.22 13.21 -14.48
C HIS A 115 -5.79 12.12 -15.39
N GLY A 116 -6.95 12.39 -15.98
CA GLY A 116 -7.68 11.44 -16.81
C GLY A 116 -8.69 10.56 -16.07
N PHE A 117 -8.69 10.56 -14.74
CA PHE A 117 -9.78 9.96 -13.96
C PHE A 117 -10.97 10.93 -13.86
N GLY A 118 -12.17 10.37 -13.76
CA GLY A 118 -13.34 11.11 -13.30
C GLY A 118 -13.32 11.30 -11.78
N GLU A 119 -14.47 11.64 -11.21
CA GLU A 119 -14.59 11.79 -9.74
C GLU A 119 -14.44 10.48 -8.98
N ARG A 120 -14.49 9.35 -9.68
CA ARG A 120 -14.47 8.00 -9.08
C ARG A 120 -13.61 7.05 -9.93
N ALA A 121 -13.02 6.07 -9.26
CA ALA A 121 -12.28 4.99 -9.88
C ALA A 121 -12.75 3.63 -9.33
N ASN A 122 -12.84 2.66 -10.23
CA ASN A 122 -13.00 1.26 -9.83
C ASN A 122 -11.63 0.67 -9.53
N VAL A 123 -11.44 0.21 -8.31
CA VAL A 123 -10.15 -0.33 -7.83
C VAL A 123 -10.29 -1.79 -7.45
N LEU A 124 -9.30 -2.60 -7.82
CA LEU A 124 -9.19 -3.95 -7.31
C LEU A 124 -8.75 -3.90 -5.85
N PHE A 125 -9.56 -4.50 -5.00
CA PHE A 125 -9.32 -4.59 -3.57
C PHE A 125 -9.19 -6.06 -3.16
N SER A 126 -8.02 -6.46 -2.72
CA SER A 126 -7.74 -7.82 -2.27
C SER A 126 -6.99 -7.79 -0.95
N HIS A 127 -7.71 -7.77 0.15
CA HIS A 127 -7.15 -7.58 1.50
C HIS A 127 -6.26 -6.34 1.60
N SER A 128 -6.53 -5.34 0.76
CA SER A 128 -5.69 -4.14 0.65
C SER A 128 -5.76 -3.31 1.91
N PRO A 129 -4.66 -2.72 2.35
CA PRO A 129 -4.67 -1.77 3.45
C PRO A 129 -5.56 -0.56 3.15
N THR A 130 -6.22 -0.06 4.17
CA THR A 130 -6.97 1.18 4.14
C THR A 130 -6.47 2.06 5.27
N PHE A 131 -6.17 3.31 4.99
CA PHE A 131 -5.48 4.18 5.92
C PHE A 131 -6.39 5.23 6.54
N ARG A 132 -5.97 5.70 7.70
CA ARG A 132 -6.42 6.94 8.33
C ARG A 132 -5.22 7.86 8.48
N LEU A 133 -5.35 9.09 8.03
CA LEU A 133 -4.33 10.12 8.29
C LEU A 133 -4.48 10.60 9.74
N SER A 134 -3.36 10.79 10.41
CA SER A 134 -3.33 11.44 11.73
C SER A 134 -3.76 12.90 11.61
N ALA A 135 -4.36 13.43 12.67
CA ALA A 135 -4.65 14.87 12.75
C ALA A 135 -3.37 15.76 12.69
N SER A 136 -2.21 15.18 12.94
CA SER A 136 -0.89 15.84 12.82
C SER A 136 -0.28 15.75 11.42
N ALA A 137 -0.96 15.11 10.46
CA ALA A 137 -0.46 15.03 9.10
C ALA A 137 -0.45 16.42 8.44
N ASP A 138 0.70 16.80 7.91
CA ASP A 138 0.84 18.06 7.17
C ASP A 138 0.22 17.87 5.77
N PRO A 139 -0.86 18.58 5.42
CA PRO A 139 -1.55 18.43 4.14
C PRO A 139 -0.70 18.92 2.96
N GLN A 140 0.40 19.66 3.18
CA GLN A 140 1.35 20.04 2.14
C GLN A 140 2.28 18.86 1.79
N ARG A 141 2.51 17.94 2.71
CA ARG A 141 3.40 16.80 2.55
C ARG A 141 2.66 15.49 2.30
N ILE A 142 1.43 15.35 2.78
CA ILE A 142 0.63 14.13 2.58
C ILE A 142 -0.75 14.52 2.08
N ARG A 143 -1.07 14.04 0.90
CA ARG A 143 -2.34 14.31 0.23
C ARG A 143 -3.14 13.02 0.04
N THR A 144 -4.41 13.09 0.31
CA THR A 144 -5.35 12.02 -0.03
C THR A 144 -5.63 12.07 -1.53
N VAL A 145 -5.35 10.98 -2.22
CA VAL A 145 -5.59 10.83 -3.67
C VAL A 145 -6.90 10.08 -3.93
N GLY A 146 -7.22 9.10 -3.09
CA GLY A 146 -8.45 8.34 -3.20
C GLY A 146 -8.95 7.84 -1.86
N TRP A 147 -10.29 7.84 -1.68
CA TRP A 147 -10.93 7.42 -0.42
C TRP A 147 -12.32 6.83 -0.65
N TYR A 148 -12.80 6.08 0.34
CA TYR A 148 -14.14 5.49 0.33
C TYR A 148 -15.13 6.43 1.01
N ASN A 149 -16.18 6.86 0.30
CA ASN A 149 -17.15 7.82 0.79
C ASN A 149 -18.61 7.34 0.70
N THR A 150 -18.80 6.04 0.50
CA THR A 150 -20.12 5.38 0.44
C THR A 150 -20.11 4.12 1.28
N GLU A 151 -21.24 3.78 1.88
CA GLU A 151 -21.44 2.53 2.63
C GLU A 151 -21.55 1.31 1.71
N ASP A 152 -21.82 1.54 0.42
CA ASP A 152 -21.96 0.50 -0.62
C ASP A 152 -20.98 0.74 -1.77
N PRO A 153 -19.68 0.50 -1.54
CA PRO A 153 -18.65 0.67 -2.56
C PRO A 153 -18.54 -0.52 -3.52
N LEU A 154 -19.18 -1.66 -3.23
CA LEU A 154 -19.03 -2.87 -4.03
C LEU A 154 -19.56 -2.69 -5.45
N ARG A 155 -18.72 -3.01 -6.45
CA ARG A 155 -19.10 -3.02 -7.88
C ARG A 155 -19.12 -4.42 -8.46
N SER A 156 -18.20 -5.27 -8.02
CA SER A 156 -18.12 -6.66 -8.46
C SER A 156 -17.36 -7.50 -7.43
N GLY A 157 -17.67 -8.75 -7.34
CA GLY A 157 -17.08 -9.65 -6.36
C GLY A 157 -17.95 -9.80 -5.12
N TRP A 158 -17.30 -9.93 -3.97
CA TRP A 158 -17.97 -10.11 -2.69
C TRP A 158 -17.29 -9.29 -1.60
N ALA A 159 -18.07 -8.64 -0.76
CA ALA A 159 -17.59 -7.89 0.41
C ALA A 159 -18.53 -8.15 1.60
N TRP A 160 -17.96 -8.15 2.79
CA TRP A 160 -18.67 -8.23 4.04
C TRP A 160 -18.19 -7.10 4.94
N GLY A 161 -19.12 -6.26 5.40
CA GLY A 161 -18.78 -5.12 6.26
C GLY A 161 -18.12 -3.97 5.50
N GLU A 162 -18.40 -3.79 4.21
CA GLU A 162 -17.83 -2.75 3.37
C GLU A 162 -18.12 -1.33 3.87
N GLN A 163 -19.16 -1.13 4.67
CA GLN A 163 -19.47 0.14 5.31
C GLN A 163 -18.34 0.61 6.26
N TYR A 164 -17.51 -0.30 6.78
CA TYR A 164 -16.34 0.06 7.58
C TYR A 164 -15.25 0.78 6.78
N LEU A 165 -15.31 0.74 5.46
CA LEU A 165 -14.39 1.49 4.60
C LEU A 165 -14.68 2.99 4.59
N VAL A 166 -15.89 3.43 4.94
CA VAL A 166 -16.28 4.84 4.87
C VAL A 166 -15.32 5.74 5.64
N GLY A 167 -14.80 6.77 4.96
CA GLY A 167 -13.78 7.67 5.49
C GLY A 167 -12.34 7.12 5.44
N GLY A 168 -12.18 5.87 5.04
CA GLY A 168 -10.88 5.26 4.84
C GLY A 168 -10.21 5.70 3.54
N VAL A 169 -8.91 5.89 3.59
CA VAL A 169 -8.09 6.35 2.48
C VAL A 169 -7.46 5.14 1.80
N GLY A 170 -7.72 4.99 0.49
CA GLY A 170 -7.18 3.90 -0.35
C GLY A 170 -5.94 4.30 -1.13
N ALA A 171 -5.71 5.60 -1.35
CA ALA A 171 -4.52 6.09 -2.05
C ALA A 171 -4.06 7.43 -1.46
N ILE A 172 -2.76 7.55 -1.25
CA ILE A 172 -2.09 8.77 -0.76
C ILE A 172 -0.91 9.12 -1.68
N GLU A 173 -0.58 10.39 -1.70
CA GLU A 173 0.69 10.93 -2.20
C GLU A 173 1.43 11.54 -1.02
N ALA A 174 2.73 11.28 -0.89
CA ALA A 174 3.53 11.80 0.21
C ALA A 174 4.90 12.27 -0.26
N ASP A 175 5.30 13.45 0.18
CA ASP A 175 6.66 13.98 0.06
C ASP A 175 7.46 13.57 1.31
N TYR A 176 8.60 12.86 1.09
CA TYR A 176 9.38 12.25 2.16
C TYR A 176 10.80 12.80 2.31
#